data_1250ce1905473ec04b41614ac6357004
#
_entry.id   1250ce1905473ec04b41614ac6357004
#
_cell.length_a   1.000
_cell.length_b   1.000
_cell.length_c   1.000
_cell.angle_alpha   90.00
_cell.angle_beta   90.00
_cell.angle_gamma   90.00
#
_symmetry.space_group_name_H-M   'P 1'
#
loop_
_entity.id
_entity.type
_entity.pdbx_description
1 polymer ?
#
loop_
_entity_poly.entity_id
_entity_poly.type
_entity_poly.pdbx_seq_one_letter_code
_entity_poly.pdbx_strand_id
1 'polypeptide(L)'
;MSVQRNANKIKCMEIIKNLEKRGIAGYYCENAREASEKVLALIPDDARVAWGGSATLDEIEVKDKLQVLNAKIIDPSAYSDPEEVRQARTNALTSDVFLTGTNAITLKGELVNIDGTGNRVAALCFGPDKVIVVAGVNKIVKDEAAAIARIKTDACVANAIRLERKTPCALTGQCADCLIPGQTICSMTVVTRFCNKPNRIHVILVNESLGF
;
A
#
# COMPACT_ATOMS: atom_id res chain seq x y z
N MET A 1 27.82 -3.94 -2.89
CA MET A 1 26.55 -3.17 -2.78
C MET A 1 26.84 -1.75 -3.27
N SER A 2 25.98 -1.13 -4.10
CA SER A 2 26.22 0.24 -4.54
C SER A 2 26.07 1.22 -3.38
N VAL A 3 26.75 2.38 -3.45
CA VAL A 3 26.65 3.45 -2.43
C VAL A 3 25.18 3.85 -2.21
N GLN A 4 24.40 3.94 -3.28
CA GLN A 4 22.98 4.28 -3.21
C GLN A 4 22.16 3.22 -2.45
N ARG A 5 22.40 1.95 -2.68
CA ARG A 5 21.70 0.86 -1.94
C ARG A 5 22.02 0.91 -0.45
N ASN A 6 23.25 1.21 -0.09
CA ASN A 6 23.63 1.37 1.32
C ASN A 6 22.97 2.60 1.95
N ALA A 7 22.94 3.73 1.26
CA ALA A 7 22.23 4.92 1.73
C ALA A 7 20.73 4.68 1.93
N ASN A 8 20.09 3.95 1.01
CA ASN A 8 18.68 3.55 1.14
C ASN A 8 18.47 2.64 2.36
N LYS A 9 19.33 1.66 2.57
CA LYS A 9 19.28 0.78 3.75
C LYS A 9 19.35 1.58 5.05
N ILE A 10 20.27 2.52 5.16
CA ILE A 10 20.39 3.40 6.34
C ILE A 10 19.09 4.18 6.57
N LYS A 11 18.50 4.77 5.51
CA LYS A 11 17.22 5.46 5.60
C LYS A 11 16.09 4.53 6.07
N CYS A 12 15.98 3.33 5.48
CA CYS A 12 14.97 2.35 5.87
C CYS A 12 15.10 1.96 7.34
N MET A 13 16.30 1.71 7.83
CA MET A 13 16.54 1.36 9.23
C MET A 13 16.13 2.48 10.19
N GLU A 14 16.35 3.76 9.82
CA GLU A 14 15.90 4.89 10.64
C GLU A 14 14.37 5.05 10.61
N ILE A 15 13.74 4.84 9.45
CA ILE A 15 12.27 4.84 9.33
C ILE A 15 11.67 3.72 10.19
N ILE A 16 12.26 2.53 10.23
CA ILE A 16 11.81 1.41 11.06
C ILE A 16 11.78 1.79 12.55
N LYS A 17 12.84 2.41 13.06
CA LYS A 17 12.86 2.93 14.43
C LYS A 17 11.73 3.94 14.71
N ASN A 18 11.40 4.76 13.71
CA ASN A 18 10.32 5.72 13.84
C ASN A 18 8.93 5.07 13.75
N LEU A 19 8.76 4.01 12.94
CA LEU A 19 7.56 3.18 12.89
C LEU A 19 7.28 2.52 14.25
N GLU A 20 8.30 1.94 14.88
CA GLU A 20 8.18 1.31 16.20
C GLU A 20 7.67 2.29 17.27
N LYS A 21 8.17 3.54 17.29
CA LYS A 21 7.65 4.61 18.16
C LYS A 21 6.18 4.95 17.90
N ARG A 22 5.67 4.58 16.73
CA ARG A 22 4.29 4.79 16.27
C ARG A 22 3.40 3.55 16.46
N GLY A 23 3.87 2.51 17.16
CA GLY A 23 3.15 1.25 17.35
C GLY A 23 3.00 0.42 16.06
N ILE A 24 3.84 0.68 15.05
CA ILE A 24 3.85 0.03 13.74
C ILE A 24 5.10 -0.84 13.65
N ALA A 25 4.93 -2.13 13.34
CA ALA A 25 6.07 -3.02 13.14
C ALA A 25 6.75 -2.75 11.79
N GLY A 26 8.07 -2.56 11.79
CA GLY A 26 8.86 -2.26 10.59
C GLY A 26 9.82 -3.39 10.23
N TYR A 27 9.97 -3.65 8.92
CA TYR A 27 10.90 -4.66 8.39
C TYR A 27 11.64 -4.10 7.18
N TYR A 28 12.88 -4.56 6.99
CA TYR A 28 13.69 -4.24 5.83
C TYR A 28 13.93 -5.50 4.99
N CYS A 29 13.81 -5.35 3.68
CA CYS A 29 14.14 -6.39 2.70
C CYS A 29 15.05 -5.80 1.61
N GLU A 30 16.03 -6.56 1.17
CA GLU A 30 16.95 -6.12 0.11
C GLU A 30 16.29 -6.09 -1.28
N ASN A 31 15.27 -6.93 -1.51
CA ASN A 31 14.65 -7.11 -2.82
C ASN A 31 13.20 -7.61 -2.71
N ALA A 32 12.52 -7.63 -3.86
CA ALA A 32 11.14 -8.08 -4.00
C ALA A 32 10.91 -9.52 -3.50
N ARG A 33 11.88 -10.42 -3.75
CA ARG A 33 11.76 -11.82 -3.31
C ARG A 33 11.73 -11.92 -1.78
N GLU A 34 12.67 -11.26 -1.09
CA GLU A 34 12.68 -11.22 0.38
C GLU A 34 11.42 -10.58 0.96
N ALA A 35 10.91 -9.54 0.28
CA ALA A 35 9.65 -8.91 0.68
C ALA A 35 8.46 -9.88 0.57
N SER A 36 8.36 -10.63 -0.53
CA SER A 36 7.35 -11.66 -0.72
C SER A 36 7.41 -12.73 0.37
N GLU A 37 8.60 -13.28 0.64
CA GLU A 37 8.85 -14.26 1.71
C GLU A 37 8.45 -13.69 3.09
N LYS A 38 8.78 -12.44 3.37
CA LYS A 38 8.40 -11.76 4.62
C LYS A 38 6.90 -11.57 4.75
N VAL A 39 6.19 -11.20 3.67
CA VAL A 39 4.71 -11.09 3.69
C VAL A 39 4.12 -12.44 4.04
N LEU A 40 4.51 -13.53 3.34
CA LEU A 40 4.01 -14.88 3.60
C LEU A 40 4.26 -15.32 5.05
N ALA A 41 5.45 -15.06 5.59
CA ALA A 41 5.81 -15.38 6.97
C ALA A 41 4.99 -14.63 8.04
N LEU A 42 4.32 -13.53 7.66
CA LEU A 42 3.47 -12.75 8.57
C LEU A 42 2.00 -13.16 8.51
N ILE A 43 1.61 -13.99 7.55
CA ILE A 43 0.23 -14.46 7.35
C ILE A 43 0.07 -15.79 8.09
N PRO A 44 -0.90 -15.91 9.01
CA PRO A 44 -1.22 -17.17 9.65
C PRO A 44 -1.80 -18.18 8.63
N ASP A 45 -1.60 -19.48 8.89
CA ASP A 45 -2.27 -20.53 8.13
C ASP A 45 -3.79 -20.39 8.23
N ASP A 46 -4.51 -20.78 7.17
CA ASP A 46 -5.97 -20.70 7.04
C ASP A 46 -6.58 -19.28 7.19
N ALA A 47 -5.75 -18.24 7.19
CA ALA A 47 -6.21 -16.86 7.32
C ALA A 47 -7.09 -16.43 6.13
N ARG A 48 -8.09 -15.60 6.41
CA ARG A 48 -8.81 -14.85 5.38
C ARG A 48 -7.95 -13.65 4.97
N VAL A 49 -7.46 -13.68 3.72
CA VAL A 49 -6.56 -12.67 3.19
C VAL A 49 -7.26 -11.85 2.12
N ALA A 50 -7.23 -10.53 2.26
CA ALA A 50 -7.73 -9.59 1.29
C ALA A 50 -6.65 -8.60 0.87
N TRP A 51 -6.87 -7.88 -0.23
CA TRP A 51 -5.97 -6.82 -0.67
C TRP A 51 -6.68 -5.68 -1.37
N GLY A 52 -6.01 -4.52 -1.37
CA GLY A 52 -6.32 -3.40 -2.25
C GLY A 52 -5.56 -3.51 -3.58
N GLY A 53 -6.02 -2.79 -4.60
CA GLY A 53 -5.26 -2.68 -5.85
C GLY A 53 -3.88 -2.08 -5.60
N SER A 54 -2.81 -2.81 -5.93
CA SER A 54 -1.43 -2.40 -5.65
C SER A 54 -0.45 -3.02 -6.63
N ALA A 55 0.12 -2.20 -7.51
CA ALA A 55 1.20 -2.63 -8.41
C ALA A 55 2.40 -3.19 -7.62
N THR A 56 2.69 -2.65 -6.43
CA THR A 56 3.76 -3.17 -5.56
C THR A 56 3.53 -4.64 -5.18
N LEU A 57 2.29 -5.03 -4.86
CA LEU A 57 1.96 -6.42 -4.52
C LEU A 57 2.05 -7.34 -5.75
N ASP A 58 1.74 -6.81 -6.94
CA ASP A 58 1.87 -7.54 -8.19
C ASP A 58 3.36 -7.76 -8.52
N GLU A 59 4.20 -6.72 -8.38
CA GLU A 59 5.64 -6.79 -8.66
C GLU A 59 6.43 -7.72 -7.72
N ILE A 60 6.00 -7.89 -6.47
CA ILE A 60 6.61 -8.86 -5.55
C ILE A 60 6.01 -10.27 -5.68
N GLU A 61 5.04 -10.46 -6.58
CA GLU A 61 4.39 -11.75 -6.90
C GLU A 61 3.79 -12.47 -5.68
N VAL A 62 3.40 -11.72 -4.65
CA VAL A 62 2.91 -12.34 -3.41
C VAL A 62 1.55 -12.99 -3.56
N LYS A 63 0.68 -12.45 -4.44
CA LYS A 63 -0.68 -12.95 -4.63
C LYS A 63 -0.69 -14.40 -5.13
N ASP A 64 0.17 -14.70 -6.10
CA ASP A 64 0.27 -16.05 -6.67
C ASP A 64 0.81 -17.07 -5.64
N LYS A 65 1.66 -16.60 -4.73
CA LYS A 65 2.25 -17.44 -3.68
C LYS A 65 1.33 -17.70 -2.49
N LEU A 66 0.24 -16.94 -2.32
CA LEU A 66 -0.72 -17.15 -1.23
C LEU A 66 -1.42 -18.51 -1.28
N GLN A 67 -1.51 -19.14 -2.46
CA GLN A 67 -2.09 -20.49 -2.63
C GLN A 67 -1.34 -21.55 -1.81
N VAL A 68 -0.08 -21.33 -1.46
CA VAL A 68 0.75 -22.23 -0.65
C VAL A 68 0.30 -22.28 0.82
N LEU A 69 -0.38 -21.25 1.30
CA LEU A 69 -0.76 -21.07 2.71
C LEU A 69 -2.17 -21.57 3.06
N ASN A 70 -2.89 -22.25 2.17
CA ASN A 70 -4.31 -22.58 2.34
C ASN A 70 -5.18 -21.36 2.69
N ALA A 71 -4.72 -20.16 2.38
CA ALA A 71 -5.40 -18.91 2.71
C ALA A 71 -6.74 -18.78 1.98
N LYS A 72 -7.76 -18.28 2.67
CA LYS A 72 -9.07 -17.99 2.09
C LYS A 72 -9.01 -16.59 1.47
N ILE A 73 -8.92 -16.54 0.14
CA ILE A 73 -8.71 -15.30 -0.60
C ILE A 73 -10.02 -14.54 -0.77
N ILE A 74 -9.99 -13.24 -0.47
CA ILE A 74 -11.06 -12.28 -0.74
C ILE A 74 -10.51 -11.28 -1.76
N ASP A 75 -10.72 -11.55 -3.05
CA ASP A 75 -10.26 -10.70 -4.15
C ASP A 75 -11.45 -10.04 -4.87
N PRO A 76 -11.65 -8.72 -4.69
CA PRO A 76 -12.69 -8.00 -5.42
C PRO A 76 -12.53 -8.00 -6.95
N SER A 77 -11.32 -8.26 -7.46
CA SER A 77 -11.08 -8.32 -8.91
C SER A 77 -11.53 -9.63 -9.57
N ALA A 78 -11.87 -10.64 -8.77
CA ALA A 78 -12.43 -11.90 -9.25
C ALA A 78 -13.90 -11.77 -9.75
N TYR A 79 -14.54 -10.63 -9.46
CA TYR A 79 -15.94 -10.38 -9.77
C TYR A 79 -16.08 -9.28 -10.82
N SER A 80 -17.10 -9.39 -11.67
CA SER A 80 -17.45 -8.37 -12.67
C SER A 80 -18.77 -7.64 -12.33
N ASP A 81 -19.65 -8.29 -11.56
CA ASP A 81 -20.88 -7.66 -11.10
C ASP A 81 -20.58 -6.60 -10.03
N PRO A 82 -21.13 -5.35 -10.16
CA PRO A 82 -20.85 -4.26 -9.23
C PRO A 82 -21.22 -4.56 -7.78
N GLU A 83 -22.31 -5.33 -7.54
CA GLU A 83 -22.74 -5.66 -6.19
C GLU A 83 -21.84 -6.72 -5.57
N GLU A 84 -21.41 -7.72 -6.32
CA GLU A 84 -20.42 -8.71 -5.86
C GLU A 84 -19.07 -8.04 -5.54
N VAL A 85 -18.61 -7.11 -6.39
CA VAL A 85 -17.41 -6.29 -6.13
C VAL A 85 -17.56 -5.49 -4.84
N ARG A 86 -18.73 -4.85 -4.63
CA ARG A 86 -19.04 -4.10 -3.41
C ARG A 86 -19.01 -5.02 -2.19
N GLN A 87 -19.65 -6.18 -2.27
CA GLN A 87 -19.67 -7.16 -1.19
C GLN A 87 -18.28 -7.69 -0.86
N ALA A 88 -17.46 -8.01 -1.87
CA ALA A 88 -16.08 -8.46 -1.67
C ALA A 88 -15.23 -7.38 -0.98
N ARG A 89 -15.37 -6.10 -1.36
CA ARG A 89 -14.71 -4.97 -0.68
C ARG A 89 -15.17 -4.82 0.77
N THR A 90 -16.44 -5.04 1.06
CA THR A 90 -16.99 -5.03 2.43
C THR A 90 -16.43 -6.19 3.24
N ASN A 91 -16.40 -7.39 2.67
CA ASN A 91 -15.82 -8.59 3.31
C ASN A 91 -14.32 -8.42 3.59
N ALA A 92 -13.60 -7.69 2.75
CA ALA A 92 -12.19 -7.37 2.97
C ALA A 92 -11.93 -6.60 4.29
N LEU A 93 -12.90 -5.81 4.76
CA LEU A 93 -12.80 -5.09 6.03
C LEU A 93 -12.89 -6.01 7.26
N THR A 94 -13.38 -7.24 7.09
CA THR A 94 -13.46 -8.25 8.14
C THR A 94 -12.46 -9.39 7.94
N SER A 95 -11.47 -9.22 7.04
CA SER A 95 -10.40 -10.19 6.82
C SER A 95 -9.45 -10.26 8.02
N ASP A 96 -8.79 -11.40 8.18
CA ASP A 96 -7.78 -11.56 9.22
C ASP A 96 -6.50 -10.80 8.85
N VAL A 97 -6.16 -10.79 7.55
CA VAL A 97 -5.01 -10.06 7.00
C VAL A 97 -5.41 -9.25 5.78
N PHE A 98 -4.99 -7.99 5.73
CA PHE A 98 -5.15 -7.12 4.56
C PHE A 98 -3.78 -6.71 4.02
N LEU A 99 -3.54 -6.99 2.74
CA LEU A 99 -2.31 -6.62 2.04
C LEU A 99 -2.50 -5.33 1.26
N THR A 100 -1.55 -4.42 1.33
CA THR A 100 -1.59 -3.15 0.60
C THR A 100 -0.21 -2.58 0.33
N GLY A 101 -0.10 -1.65 -0.60
CA GLY A 101 0.98 -0.68 -0.66
C GLY A 101 0.64 0.59 0.11
N THR A 102 1.57 1.54 0.12
CA THR A 102 1.30 2.93 0.48
C THR A 102 1.70 3.84 -0.66
N ASN A 103 1.04 4.99 -0.80
CA ASN A 103 1.44 5.94 -1.84
C ASN A 103 2.72 6.70 -1.46
N ALA A 104 2.95 6.97 -0.17
CA ALA A 104 4.22 7.49 0.32
C ALA A 104 4.43 7.11 1.80
N ILE A 105 5.69 7.12 2.23
CA ILE A 105 6.09 7.01 3.63
C ILE A 105 7.09 8.13 3.94
N THR A 106 6.87 8.86 5.04
CA THR A 106 7.78 9.92 5.45
C THR A 106 9.00 9.37 6.17
N LEU A 107 10.08 10.16 6.24
CA LEU A 107 11.25 9.82 7.06
C LEU A 107 10.90 9.66 8.55
N LYS A 108 9.79 10.25 9.00
CA LYS A 108 9.27 10.11 10.35
C LYS A 108 8.39 8.87 10.54
N GLY A 109 8.12 8.09 9.48
CA GLY A 109 7.32 6.86 9.53
C GLY A 109 5.80 7.06 9.40
N GLU A 110 5.32 8.22 8.95
CA GLU A 110 3.91 8.40 8.63
C GLU A 110 3.60 7.77 7.27
N LEU A 111 2.49 7.02 7.17
CA LEU A 111 1.98 6.50 5.90
C LEU A 111 0.99 7.50 5.31
N VAL A 112 1.24 7.97 4.10
CA VAL A 112 0.36 8.92 3.41
C VAL A 112 -0.27 8.24 2.21
N ASN A 113 -1.60 8.24 2.19
CA ASN A 113 -2.39 7.56 1.17
C ASN A 113 -3.47 8.48 0.63
N ILE A 114 -3.62 8.49 -0.70
CA ILE A 114 -4.77 9.08 -1.38
C ILE A 114 -5.54 7.96 -2.06
N ASP A 115 -6.87 7.94 -1.87
CA ASP A 115 -7.74 6.86 -2.33
C ASP A 115 -8.98 7.38 -3.05
N GLY A 116 -9.49 6.63 -4.00
CA GLY A 116 -10.67 7.00 -4.78
C GLY A 116 -11.96 6.53 -4.13
N THR A 117 -12.07 5.23 -3.85
CA THR A 117 -13.28 4.61 -3.28
C THR A 117 -13.26 4.59 -1.75
N GLY A 118 -12.08 4.65 -1.14
CA GLY A 118 -11.91 4.62 0.31
C GLY A 118 -11.77 3.22 0.92
N ASN A 119 -11.99 2.15 0.16
CA ASN A 119 -11.95 0.78 0.66
C ASN A 119 -10.57 0.38 1.20
N ARG A 120 -9.48 0.78 0.54
CA ARG A 120 -8.11 0.51 0.97
C ARG A 120 -7.75 1.28 2.24
N VAL A 121 -8.04 2.57 2.27
CA VAL A 121 -7.75 3.39 3.46
C VAL A 121 -8.68 3.03 4.62
N ALA A 122 -9.92 2.60 4.37
CA ALA A 122 -10.80 2.06 5.42
C ALA A 122 -10.16 0.84 6.09
N ALA A 123 -9.66 -0.13 5.32
CA ALA A 123 -8.97 -1.32 5.85
C ALA A 123 -7.68 -0.95 6.62
N LEU A 124 -6.96 0.09 6.17
CA LEU A 124 -5.78 0.60 6.87
C LEU A 124 -6.16 1.25 8.21
N CYS A 125 -7.24 2.04 8.25
CA CYS A 125 -7.69 2.71 9.46
C CYS A 125 -8.37 1.77 10.45
N PHE A 126 -9.24 0.88 9.96
CA PHE A 126 -10.07 0.00 10.79
C PHE A 126 -10.46 -1.28 10.03
N GLY A 127 -10.77 -2.34 10.75
CA GLY A 127 -11.31 -3.59 10.21
C GLY A 127 -10.34 -4.76 10.40
N PRO A 128 -9.48 -5.08 9.42
CA PRO A 128 -8.61 -6.26 9.48
C PRO A 128 -7.75 -6.32 10.75
N ASP A 129 -7.56 -7.53 11.27
CA ASP A 129 -6.74 -7.74 12.47
C ASP A 129 -5.28 -7.40 12.24
N LYS A 130 -4.79 -7.65 11.03
CA LYS A 130 -3.44 -7.33 10.59
C LYS A 130 -3.46 -6.66 9.23
N VAL A 131 -2.69 -5.59 9.08
CA VAL A 131 -2.47 -4.90 7.80
C VAL A 131 -0.98 -4.96 7.46
N ILE A 132 -0.64 -5.55 6.31
CA ILE A 132 0.73 -5.63 5.82
C ILE A 132 0.89 -4.65 4.65
N VAL A 133 1.76 -3.67 4.86
CA VAL A 133 2.05 -2.60 3.90
C VAL A 133 3.43 -2.84 3.28
N VAL A 134 3.51 -2.95 1.97
CA VAL A 134 4.79 -3.06 1.26
C VAL A 134 5.10 -1.76 0.54
N ALA A 135 6.32 -1.27 0.70
CA ALA A 135 6.76 -0.02 0.08
C ALA A 135 8.20 -0.12 -0.44
N GLY A 136 8.40 0.16 -1.71
CA GLY A 136 9.73 0.37 -2.29
C GLY A 136 10.36 1.69 -1.83
N VAL A 137 11.69 1.81 -1.91
CA VAL A 137 12.42 3.03 -1.53
C VAL A 137 12.03 4.27 -2.33
N ASN A 138 11.45 4.10 -3.53
CA ASN A 138 10.89 5.19 -4.35
C ASN A 138 9.72 5.92 -3.68
N LYS A 139 9.14 5.37 -2.62
CA LYS A 139 8.00 5.96 -1.88
C LYS A 139 8.43 6.73 -0.63
N ILE A 140 9.71 6.73 -0.31
CA ILE A 140 10.25 7.45 0.84
C ILE A 140 10.35 8.93 0.50
N VAL A 141 9.74 9.76 1.34
CA VAL A 141 9.71 11.22 1.20
C VAL A 141 10.07 11.90 2.52
N LYS A 142 10.42 13.19 2.45
CA LYS A 142 10.86 13.95 3.61
C LYS A 142 9.77 14.10 4.68
N ASP A 143 8.57 14.52 4.26
CA ASP A 143 7.45 14.89 5.13
C ASP A 143 6.10 14.75 4.41
N GLU A 144 4.99 15.08 5.09
CA GLU A 144 3.63 14.98 4.54
C GLU A 144 3.42 15.86 3.30
N ALA A 145 4.00 17.06 3.25
CA ALA A 145 3.87 17.94 2.10
C ALA A 145 4.55 17.33 0.86
N ALA A 146 5.76 16.79 1.02
CA ALA A 146 6.47 16.06 -0.02
C ALA A 146 5.72 14.77 -0.42
N ALA A 147 5.03 14.11 0.52
CA ALA A 147 4.19 12.95 0.24
C ALA A 147 3.03 13.32 -0.69
N ILE A 148 2.28 14.35 -0.36
CA ILE A 148 1.14 14.81 -1.18
C ILE A 148 1.63 15.26 -2.57
N ALA A 149 2.75 15.98 -2.65
CA ALA A 149 3.35 16.38 -3.92
C ALA A 149 3.67 15.14 -4.77
N ARG A 150 4.46 14.19 -4.24
CA ARG A 150 4.79 12.94 -4.93
C ARG A 150 3.54 12.17 -5.39
N ILE A 151 2.53 12.08 -4.53
CA ILE A 151 1.31 11.33 -4.89
C ILE A 151 0.60 11.99 -6.06
N LYS A 152 0.49 13.32 -6.07
CA LYS A 152 -0.18 14.06 -7.15
C LYS A 152 0.63 14.08 -8.45
N THR A 153 1.96 14.07 -8.39
CA THR A 153 2.83 14.11 -9.59
C THR A 153 3.11 12.73 -10.18
N ASP A 154 3.27 11.71 -9.33
CA ASP A 154 3.73 10.39 -9.76
C ASP A 154 2.64 9.32 -9.61
N ALA A 155 2.26 9.01 -8.37
CA ALA A 155 1.41 7.86 -8.08
C ALA A 155 -0.01 8.00 -8.66
N CYS A 156 -0.63 9.17 -8.57
CA CYS A 156 -1.98 9.38 -9.11
C CYS A 156 -1.98 9.38 -10.63
N VAL A 157 -0.98 9.94 -11.28
CA VAL A 157 -0.83 9.95 -12.75
C VAL A 157 -0.75 8.51 -13.25
N ALA A 158 0.22 7.74 -12.76
CA ALA A 158 0.42 6.35 -13.16
C ALA A 158 -0.82 5.48 -12.87
N ASN A 159 -1.44 5.66 -11.70
CA ASN A 159 -2.63 4.90 -11.32
C ASN A 159 -3.87 5.29 -12.13
N ALA A 160 -4.04 6.55 -12.51
CA ALA A 160 -5.12 7.00 -13.38
C ALA A 160 -5.01 6.39 -14.78
N ILE A 161 -3.79 6.29 -15.33
CA ILE A 161 -3.51 5.61 -16.60
C ILE A 161 -3.82 4.11 -16.46
N ARG A 162 -3.32 3.44 -15.42
CA ARG A 162 -3.59 2.02 -15.17
C ARG A 162 -5.08 1.68 -15.06
N LEU A 163 -5.85 2.61 -14.50
CA LEU A 163 -7.31 2.47 -14.32
C LEU A 163 -8.11 3.02 -15.51
N GLU A 164 -7.45 3.38 -16.62
CA GLU A 164 -8.06 3.91 -17.85
C GLU A 164 -8.98 5.12 -17.59
N ARG A 165 -8.60 6.00 -16.63
CA ARG A 165 -9.39 7.17 -16.27
C ARG A 165 -9.19 8.30 -17.27
N LYS A 166 -10.29 9.03 -17.54
CA LYS A 166 -10.28 10.21 -18.42
C LYS A 166 -10.07 11.51 -17.62
N THR A 167 -9.12 11.47 -16.70
CA THR A 167 -8.76 12.64 -15.87
C THR A 167 -7.66 13.47 -16.55
N PRO A 168 -7.54 14.76 -16.24
CA PRO A 168 -6.47 15.62 -16.80
C PRO A 168 -5.07 15.00 -16.59
N CYS A 169 -4.79 14.45 -15.41
CA CYS A 169 -3.48 13.86 -15.13
C CYS A 169 -3.18 12.61 -15.98
N ALA A 170 -4.18 11.78 -16.31
CA ALA A 170 -3.99 10.65 -17.20
C ALA A 170 -3.70 11.09 -18.65
N LEU A 171 -4.20 12.25 -19.07
CA LEU A 171 -4.05 12.77 -20.44
C LEU A 171 -2.81 13.67 -20.61
N THR A 172 -2.44 14.44 -19.59
CA THR A 172 -1.39 15.47 -19.68
C THR A 172 -0.16 15.18 -18.82
N GLY A 173 -0.21 14.16 -17.96
CA GLY A 173 0.82 13.89 -16.96
C GLY A 173 0.81 14.88 -15.77
N GLN A 174 -0.14 15.82 -15.71
CA GLN A 174 -0.18 16.86 -14.68
C GLN A 174 -1.49 16.86 -13.89
N CYS A 175 -1.39 16.95 -12.56
CA CYS A 175 -2.55 17.09 -11.70
C CYS A 175 -3.21 18.46 -11.88
N ALA A 176 -4.51 18.46 -12.19
CA ALA A 176 -5.34 19.65 -12.31
C ALA A 176 -6.35 19.78 -11.16
N ASP A 177 -6.16 19.02 -10.07
CA ASP A 177 -7.03 19.00 -8.88
C ASP A 177 -8.52 18.78 -9.22
N CYS A 178 -8.77 17.85 -10.16
CA CYS A 178 -10.09 17.61 -10.75
C CYS A 178 -11.05 16.97 -9.75
N LEU A 179 -12.36 17.32 -9.90
CA LEU A 179 -13.46 16.73 -9.14
C LEU A 179 -14.52 16.19 -10.14
N ILE A 180 -14.15 15.18 -10.92
CA ILE A 180 -14.99 14.62 -11.97
C ILE A 180 -15.68 13.35 -11.44
N PRO A 181 -17.03 13.35 -11.28
CA PRO A 181 -17.76 12.19 -10.79
C PRO A 181 -17.44 10.92 -11.60
N GLY A 182 -17.18 9.81 -10.90
CA GLY A 182 -16.84 8.52 -11.50
C GLY A 182 -15.45 8.42 -12.14
N GLN A 183 -14.70 9.53 -12.25
CA GLN A 183 -13.36 9.54 -12.85
C GLN A 183 -12.25 9.84 -11.84
N THR A 184 -12.47 10.79 -10.93
CA THR A 184 -11.49 11.19 -9.90
C THR A 184 -11.14 10.01 -9.00
N ILE A 185 -9.84 9.76 -8.83
CA ILE A 185 -9.28 8.70 -7.97
C ILE A 185 -8.58 9.26 -6.72
N CYS A 186 -8.72 10.56 -6.46
CA CYS A 186 -8.06 11.28 -5.38
C CYS A 186 -9.11 11.91 -4.44
N SER A 187 -10.05 11.08 -3.95
CA SER A 187 -11.21 11.56 -3.18
C SER A 187 -10.91 11.71 -1.70
N MET A 188 -10.00 10.91 -1.16
CA MET A 188 -9.71 10.86 0.27
C MET A 188 -8.20 10.86 0.50
N THR A 189 -7.73 11.75 1.37
CA THR A 189 -6.34 11.77 1.84
C THR A 189 -6.30 11.31 3.29
N VAL A 190 -5.50 10.28 3.57
CA VAL A 190 -5.35 9.70 4.90
C VAL A 190 -3.88 9.66 5.28
N VAL A 191 -3.57 10.22 6.44
CA VAL A 191 -2.26 10.16 7.07
C VAL A 191 -2.35 9.27 8.30
N THR A 192 -1.69 8.11 8.25
CA THR A 192 -1.58 7.21 9.39
C THR A 192 -0.36 7.60 10.22
N ARG A 193 -0.59 8.30 11.34
CA ARG A 193 0.46 8.80 12.22
C ARG A 193 0.86 7.82 13.31
N PHE A 194 -0.08 7.03 13.77
CA PHE A 194 0.09 6.15 14.93
C PHE A 194 -0.86 4.97 14.83
N CYS A 195 -0.43 3.80 15.28
CA CYS A 195 -1.26 2.60 15.39
C CYS A 195 -1.56 2.33 16.86
N ASN A 196 -2.78 2.62 17.30
CA ASN A 196 -3.18 2.48 18.71
C ASN A 196 -3.32 1.01 19.15
N LYS A 197 -3.53 0.08 18.21
CA LYS A 197 -3.46 -1.37 18.45
C LYS A 197 -2.05 -1.85 18.03
N PRO A 198 -1.10 -2.03 18.96
CA PRO A 198 0.27 -2.41 18.62
C PRO A 198 0.33 -3.65 17.73
N ASN A 199 1.26 -3.67 16.79
CA ASN A 199 1.46 -4.77 15.85
C ASN A 199 0.26 -5.11 14.93
N ARG A 200 -0.73 -4.21 14.81
CA ARG A 200 -1.77 -4.36 13.78
C ARG A 200 -1.23 -4.01 12.40
N ILE A 201 -0.42 -2.96 12.30
CA ILE A 201 0.17 -2.52 11.04
C ILE A 201 1.63 -2.97 10.97
N HIS A 202 1.98 -3.65 9.90
CA HIS A 202 3.32 -4.11 9.57
C HIS A 202 3.77 -3.43 8.27
N VAL A 203 4.92 -2.77 8.28
CA VAL A 203 5.48 -2.10 7.10
C VAL A 203 6.76 -2.78 6.67
N ILE A 204 6.81 -3.24 5.42
CA ILE A 204 7.97 -3.85 4.79
C ILE A 204 8.56 -2.84 3.81
N LEU A 205 9.76 -2.34 4.13
CA LEU A 205 10.53 -1.44 3.27
C LEU A 205 11.47 -2.25 2.41
N VAL A 206 11.36 -2.08 1.10
CA VAL A 206 12.13 -2.84 0.11
C VAL A 206 13.15 -1.94 -0.57
N ASN A 207 14.42 -2.37 -0.62
CA ASN A 207 15.53 -1.61 -1.23
C ASN A 207 15.50 -1.67 -2.77
N GLU A 208 14.31 -1.59 -3.33
CA GLU A 208 14.03 -1.52 -4.77
C GLU A 208 12.93 -0.49 -5.03
N SER A 209 12.85 -0.02 -6.27
CA SER A 209 11.73 0.80 -6.74
C SER A 209 10.58 -0.15 -7.06
N LEU A 210 9.45 -0.02 -6.36
CA LEU A 210 8.28 -0.89 -6.51
C LEU A 210 6.99 -0.07 -6.59
N GLY A 211 6.19 -0.38 -7.59
CA GLY A 211 4.91 0.31 -7.88
C GLY A 211 5.09 1.81 -8.12
N PHE A 212 4.01 2.56 -7.97
CA PHE A 212 3.97 3.99 -8.27
C PHE A 212 4.18 4.85 -7.03
#